data_117b0681e27f371fbd449da0076a4252
#
_entry.id   117b0681e27f371fbd449da0076a4252
#
_cell.length_a   1.000
_cell.length_b   1.000
_cell.length_c   1.000
_cell.angle_alpha   90.00
_cell.angle_beta   90.00
_cell.angle_gamma   90.00
#
_symmetry.space_group_name_H-M   'P 1'
#
loop_
_entity.id
_entity.type
_entity.pdbx_description
1 polymer ?
#
loop_
_entity_poly.entity_id
_entity_poly.type
_entity_poly.pdbx_seq_one_letter_code
_entity_poly.pdbx_strand_id
1 'polypeptide(L)'
;MKTQGRKNVHGKGGVRFKAAYTASKDKSMLRNVVTQLIVSGHVQVTSMVGKQVSSLADRLVTYAKKGDLNSRRLAAAIVRDVWADEKAGVTALQKLFNEYGPRYANRNGGY
;
A
#
# COMPACT_ATOMS: atom_id res chain seq x y z
N MET A 1 29.80 15.68 -12.11
CA MET A 1 29.50 15.65 -11.57
C MET A 1 29.12 15.24 -11.06
N LYS A 2 29.25 15.11 -11.18
CA LYS A 2 28.92 14.65 -10.52
C LYS A 2 28.11 14.41 -10.19
N THR A 3 28.22 14.25 -10.19
CA THR A 3 27.50 13.90 -9.70
C THR A 3 26.84 13.78 -9.17
N GLN A 4 26.93 13.76 -9.28
CA GLN A 4 26.49 13.61 -8.58
C GLN A 4 25.68 13.45 -8.19
N GLY A 5 25.85 13.38 -8.47
CA GLY A 5 25.22 13.04 -7.99
C GLY A 5 24.76 12.44 -7.89
N ARG A 6 25.18 12.15 -8.13
CA ARG A 6 24.99 11.49 -7.80
C ARG A 6 24.77 10.93 -7.25
N LYS A 7 25.08 10.83 -7.27
CA LYS A 7 25.16 10.23 -6.59
C LYS A 7 24.59 9.75 -5.99
N ASN A 8 24.37 9.65 -5.91
CA ASN A 8 23.77 9.20 -5.31
C ASN A 8 23.08 8.73 -5.42
N VAL A 9 23.18 8.99 -5.99
CA VAL A 9 22.37 8.40 -6.06
C VAL A 9 22.42 7.18 -6.04
N HIS A 10 22.82 6.78 -6.02
CA HIS A 10 22.98 5.64 -5.91
C HIS A 10 22.16 4.79 -5.23
N GLY A 11 21.63 3.91 -5.53
CA GLY A 11 20.82 2.99 -4.84
C GLY A 11 20.48 3.32 -3.44
N LYS A 12 20.72 4.48 -3.17
CA LYS A 12 20.47 5.01 -1.85
C LYS A 12 19.28 5.94 -1.88
N GLY A 13 19.00 6.56 -0.78
CA GLY A 13 18.00 7.59 -0.75
C GLY A 13 16.58 7.09 -0.78
N GLY A 14 16.33 5.84 -0.44
CA GLY A 14 15.00 5.35 -0.29
C GLY A 14 14.37 4.78 -1.56
N VAL A 15 15.11 4.75 -2.65
CA VAL A 15 14.63 4.08 -3.86
C VAL A 15 15.13 2.66 -3.86
N ARG A 16 14.23 1.71 -3.83
CA ARG A 16 14.57 0.30 -3.63
C ARG A 16 14.96 -0.43 -4.89
N PHE A 17 14.58 0.09 -6.03
CA PHE A 17 14.94 -0.51 -7.31
C PHE A 17 15.19 0.60 -8.31
N LYS A 18 15.96 0.28 -9.32
CA LYS A 18 16.42 1.30 -10.27
C LYS A 18 15.43 1.44 -11.40
N ALA A 19 14.29 2.02 -11.12
CA ALA A 19 13.25 2.25 -12.12
C ALA A 19 13.06 3.73 -12.41
N ALA A 20 14.09 4.53 -12.16
CA ALA A 20 14.06 5.97 -12.37
C ALA A 20 13.05 6.70 -11.49
N TYR A 21 12.59 6.08 -10.41
CA TYR A 21 11.69 6.72 -9.47
C TYR A 21 12.47 7.42 -8.36
N THR A 22 12.02 8.61 -8.00
CA THR A 22 12.46 9.25 -6.76
C THR A 22 11.79 8.56 -5.58
N ALA A 23 12.25 8.85 -4.36
CA ALA A 23 11.61 8.31 -3.15
C ALA A 23 10.12 8.68 -3.10
N SER A 24 9.79 9.90 -3.53
CA SER A 24 8.42 10.39 -3.56
C SER A 24 7.57 9.59 -4.56
N LYS A 25 8.09 9.35 -5.76
CA LYS A 25 7.38 8.58 -6.78
C LYS A 25 7.22 7.12 -6.35
N ASP A 26 8.22 6.57 -5.67
CA ASP A 26 8.15 5.20 -5.16
C ASP A 26 7.01 5.04 -4.17
N LYS A 27 6.88 5.96 -3.22
CA LYS A 27 5.77 5.94 -2.28
C LYS A 27 4.42 6.07 -2.97
N SER A 28 4.32 6.96 -3.95
CA SER A 28 3.09 7.17 -4.70
C SER A 28 2.69 5.91 -5.47
N MET A 29 3.66 5.26 -6.09
CA MET A 29 3.44 4.02 -6.82
C MET A 29 2.94 2.93 -5.88
N LEU A 30 3.57 2.76 -4.71
CA LEU A 30 3.17 1.75 -3.74
C LEU A 30 1.76 1.99 -3.23
N ARG A 31 1.39 3.24 -2.97
CA ARG A 31 0.02 3.57 -2.56
C ARG A 31 -0.99 3.19 -3.65
N ASN A 32 -0.68 3.46 -4.90
CA ASN A 32 -1.56 3.11 -6.01
C ASN A 32 -1.73 1.60 -6.13
N VAL A 33 -0.63 0.85 -6.05
CA VAL A 33 -0.66 -0.60 -6.18
C VAL A 33 -1.43 -1.25 -5.03
N VAL A 34 -1.20 -0.79 -3.80
CA VAL A 34 -1.90 -1.32 -2.63
C VAL A 34 -3.40 -1.02 -2.71
N THR A 35 -3.77 0.18 -3.15
CA THR A 35 -5.18 0.54 -3.33
C THR A 35 -5.82 -0.37 -4.38
N GLN A 36 -5.13 -0.62 -5.48
CA GLN A 36 -5.62 -1.52 -6.53
C GLN A 36 -5.79 -2.95 -6.01
N LEU A 37 -4.86 -3.41 -5.18
CA LEU A 37 -4.95 -4.73 -4.55
C LEU A 37 -6.22 -4.83 -3.69
N ILE A 38 -6.53 -3.81 -2.90
CA ILE A 38 -7.73 -3.80 -2.07
C ILE A 38 -8.99 -3.83 -2.94
N VAL A 39 -9.02 -3.02 -3.98
CA VAL A 39 -10.20 -2.89 -4.85
C VAL A 39 -10.44 -4.18 -5.65
N SER A 40 -9.40 -4.72 -6.25
CA SER A 40 -9.52 -5.85 -7.19
C SER A 40 -9.29 -7.21 -6.55
N GLY A 41 -8.65 -7.26 -5.39
CA GLY A 41 -8.32 -8.51 -4.72
C GLY A 41 -7.01 -9.14 -5.17
N HIS A 42 -6.43 -8.68 -6.25
CA HIS A 42 -5.13 -9.17 -6.74
C HIS A 42 -4.50 -8.17 -7.68
N VAL A 43 -3.19 -8.20 -7.77
CA VAL A 43 -2.42 -7.38 -8.73
C VAL A 43 -1.22 -8.20 -9.21
N GLN A 44 -0.71 -7.84 -10.38
CA GLN A 44 0.53 -8.41 -10.90
C GLN A 44 1.61 -7.35 -10.86
N VAL A 45 2.71 -7.65 -10.20
CA VAL A 45 3.85 -6.74 -10.07
C VAL A 45 5.14 -7.54 -10.10
N THR A 46 6.28 -6.85 -10.24
CA THR A 46 7.58 -7.51 -10.15
C THR A 46 7.78 -8.04 -8.72
N SER A 47 8.69 -8.99 -8.55
CA SER A 47 8.91 -9.60 -7.23
C SER A 47 9.43 -8.60 -6.21
N MET A 48 10.24 -7.62 -6.61
CA MET A 48 10.72 -6.60 -5.69
C MET A 48 9.60 -5.69 -5.21
N VAL A 49 8.76 -5.25 -6.13
CA VAL A 49 7.58 -4.44 -5.78
C VAL A 49 6.61 -5.26 -4.96
N GLY A 50 6.45 -6.53 -5.29
CA GLY A 50 5.56 -7.44 -4.56
C GLY A 50 5.92 -7.57 -3.10
N LYS A 51 7.21 -7.64 -2.77
CA LYS A 51 7.65 -7.70 -1.38
C LYS A 51 7.26 -6.45 -0.61
N GLN A 52 7.44 -5.28 -1.21
CA GLN A 52 7.09 -4.02 -0.57
C GLN A 52 5.57 -3.88 -0.40
N VAL A 53 4.82 -4.28 -1.42
CA VAL A 53 3.36 -4.24 -1.38
C VAL A 53 2.81 -5.20 -0.33
N SER A 54 3.38 -6.39 -0.24
CA SER A 54 2.97 -7.39 0.77
C SER A 54 3.14 -6.86 2.18
N SER A 55 4.29 -6.24 2.47
CA SER A 55 4.57 -5.65 3.77
C SER A 55 3.58 -4.54 4.11
N LEU A 56 3.30 -3.67 3.15
CA LEU A 56 2.37 -2.56 3.34
C LEU A 56 0.93 -3.05 3.50
N ALA A 57 0.54 -4.06 2.71
CA ALA A 57 -0.79 -4.65 2.80
C ALA A 57 -1.02 -5.31 4.15
N ASP A 58 -0.02 -6.01 4.68
CA ASP A 58 -0.12 -6.62 6.01
C ASP A 58 -0.37 -5.55 7.08
N ARG A 59 0.30 -4.42 6.97
CA ARG A 59 0.09 -3.31 7.90
C ARG A 59 -1.34 -2.78 7.80
N LEU A 60 -1.85 -2.63 6.59
CA LEU A 60 -3.22 -2.14 6.39
C LEU A 60 -4.26 -3.10 6.95
N VAL A 61 -4.07 -4.40 6.77
CA VAL A 61 -4.98 -5.40 7.34
C VAL A 61 -4.92 -5.36 8.87
N THR A 62 -3.74 -5.14 9.45
CA THR A 62 -3.61 -4.98 10.89
C THR A 62 -4.43 -3.78 11.39
N TYR A 63 -4.38 -2.65 10.70
CA TYR A 63 -5.21 -1.50 11.04
C TYR A 63 -6.70 -1.83 10.94
N ALA A 64 -7.07 -2.55 9.89
CA ALA A 64 -8.47 -2.94 9.70
C ALA A 64 -8.96 -3.86 10.81
N LYS A 65 -8.12 -4.75 11.29
CA LYS A 65 -8.46 -5.64 12.41
C LYS A 65 -8.66 -4.88 13.71
N LYS A 66 -7.85 -3.86 13.96
CA LYS A 66 -8.01 -3.01 15.14
C LYS A 66 -9.30 -2.20 15.08
N GLY A 67 -9.61 -1.67 13.91
CA GLY A 67 -10.88 -1.01 13.66
C GLY A 67 -11.14 0.29 14.40
N ASP A 68 -10.17 0.82 15.15
CA ASP A 68 -10.39 2.06 15.89
C ASP A 68 -10.19 3.30 14.98
N LEU A 69 -10.54 4.46 15.49
CA LEU A 69 -10.47 5.70 14.73
C LEU A 69 -9.04 6.02 14.31
N ASN A 70 -8.09 5.82 15.21
CA ASN A 70 -6.69 6.12 14.91
C ASN A 70 -6.15 5.21 13.80
N SER A 71 -6.46 3.91 13.86
CA SER A 71 -6.06 2.96 12.82
C SER A 71 -6.69 3.32 11.48
N ARG A 72 -7.94 3.78 11.49
CA ARG A 72 -8.63 4.19 10.26
C ARG A 72 -7.95 5.42 9.65
N ARG A 73 -7.52 6.38 10.47
CA ARG A 73 -6.79 7.56 9.99
C ARG A 73 -5.44 7.19 9.40
N LEU A 74 -4.72 6.26 10.04
CA LEU A 74 -3.43 5.79 9.54
C LEU A 74 -3.59 5.07 8.20
N ALA A 75 -4.61 4.23 8.08
CA ALA A 75 -4.88 3.54 6.82
C ALA A 75 -5.30 4.53 5.72
N ALA A 76 -6.07 5.55 6.06
CA ALA A 76 -6.51 6.55 5.10
C ALA A 76 -5.34 7.36 4.52
N ALA A 77 -4.24 7.47 5.25
CA ALA A 77 -3.04 8.15 4.76
C ALA A 77 -2.33 7.33 3.67
N ILE A 78 -2.62 6.04 3.56
CA ILE A 78 -1.98 5.14 2.59
C ILE A 78 -2.93 4.81 1.45
N VAL A 79 -4.16 4.42 1.75
CA VAL A 79 -5.15 4.01 0.75
C VAL A 79 -5.68 5.23 0.01
N ARG A 80 -5.71 5.16 -1.32
CA ARG A 80 -6.26 6.25 -2.13
C ARG A 80 -7.78 6.34 -1.96
N ASP A 81 -8.30 7.53 -2.08
CA ASP A 81 -9.74 7.80 -1.96
C ASP A 81 -10.41 7.51 -3.30
N VAL A 82 -10.68 6.24 -3.54
CA VAL A 82 -11.34 5.78 -4.76
C VAL A 82 -12.46 4.83 -4.41
N TRP A 83 -13.39 4.64 -5.34
CA TRP A 83 -14.48 3.69 -5.18
C TRP A 83 -14.00 2.26 -5.37
N ALA A 84 -14.31 1.40 -4.43
CA ALA A 84 -14.15 -0.04 -4.61
C ALA A 84 -15.35 -0.59 -5.38
N ASP A 85 -16.54 -0.11 -5.05
CA ASP A 85 -17.78 -0.43 -5.76
C ASP A 85 -18.61 0.86 -5.84
N GLU A 86 -18.57 1.49 -6.99
CA GLU A 86 -19.26 2.77 -7.19
C GLU A 86 -20.76 2.62 -7.04
N LYS A 87 -21.32 1.53 -7.54
CA LYS A 87 -22.78 1.31 -7.48
C LYS A 87 -23.27 1.12 -6.05
N ALA A 88 -22.50 0.42 -5.24
CA ALA A 88 -22.82 0.19 -3.83
C ALA A 88 -22.39 1.35 -2.94
N GLY A 89 -21.63 2.32 -3.47
CA GLY A 89 -21.13 3.44 -2.69
C GLY A 89 -20.05 3.05 -1.69
N VAL A 90 -19.24 2.03 -1.99
CA VAL A 90 -18.21 1.53 -1.09
C VAL A 90 -16.85 2.02 -1.58
N THR A 91 -16.12 2.74 -0.73
CA THR A 91 -14.74 3.18 -1.02
C THR A 91 -13.75 2.07 -0.72
N ALA A 92 -12.51 2.24 -1.22
CA ALA A 92 -11.45 1.27 -0.94
C ALA A 92 -11.20 1.14 0.56
N LEU A 93 -11.22 2.25 1.29
CA LEU A 93 -11.01 2.22 2.74
C LEU A 93 -12.13 1.47 3.45
N GLN A 94 -13.37 1.69 3.05
CA GLN A 94 -14.51 0.98 3.63
C GLN A 94 -14.41 -0.52 3.34
N LYS A 95 -14.02 -0.89 2.13
CA LYS A 95 -13.84 -2.30 1.78
C LYS A 95 -12.77 -2.94 2.65
N LEU A 96 -11.65 -2.24 2.86
CA LEU A 96 -10.57 -2.74 3.73
C LEU A 96 -11.10 -3.05 5.13
N PHE A 97 -11.82 -2.13 5.74
CA PHE A 97 -12.28 -2.28 7.11
C PHE A 97 -13.47 -3.23 7.25
N ASN A 98 -14.37 -3.24 6.27
CA ASN A 98 -15.60 -4.03 6.36
C ASN A 98 -15.43 -5.46 5.87
N GLU A 99 -14.52 -5.69 4.91
CA GLU A 99 -14.35 -7.01 4.29
C GLU A 99 -13.07 -7.70 4.75
N TYR A 100 -11.92 -7.02 4.62
CA TYR A 100 -10.65 -7.66 4.91
C TYR A 100 -10.35 -7.77 6.41
N GLY A 101 -10.78 -6.78 7.19
CA GLY A 101 -10.62 -6.83 8.64
C GLY A 101 -11.25 -8.08 9.25
N PRO A 102 -12.55 -8.30 9.03
CA PRO A 102 -13.20 -9.51 9.53
C PRO A 102 -12.65 -10.80 8.95
N ARG A 103 -12.28 -10.80 7.65
CA ARG A 103 -11.75 -12.00 6.99
C ARG A 103 -10.51 -12.55 7.69
N TYR A 104 -9.63 -11.66 8.14
CA TYR A 104 -8.34 -12.04 8.72
C TYR A 104 -8.28 -11.86 10.24
N ALA A 105 -9.43 -11.69 10.89
CA ALA A 105 -9.49 -11.40 12.32
C ALA A 105 -8.79 -12.45 13.18
N ASN A 106 -8.79 -13.70 12.76
CA ASN A 106 -8.19 -14.81 13.50
C ASN A 106 -6.74 -15.10 13.15
N ARG A 107 -6.12 -14.32 12.27
CA ARG A 107 -4.72 -14.50 11.90
C ARG A 107 -3.84 -13.50 12.64
N ASN A 108 -2.63 -13.93 12.95
CA ASN A 108 -1.66 -13.10 13.69
C ASN A 108 -0.68 -12.38 12.77
N GLY A 109 -0.98 -12.30 11.50
CA GLY A 109 -0.12 -11.69 10.50
C GLY A 109 0.01 -12.62 9.31
N GLY A 110 0.83 -12.24 8.33
CA GLY A 110 1.07 -13.04 7.15
C GLY A 110 -0.17 -13.22 6.27
N TYR A 111 -0.91 -12.15 6.12
CA TYR A 111 -2.16 -12.20 5.38
C TYR A 111 -1.90 -12.34 3.89
#